data_965bbd16c4b28a8e4240132d3df1e8f8
#
_entry.id   965bbd16c4b28a8e4240132d3df1e8f8
#
_cell.length_a   1.000
_cell.length_b   1.000
_cell.length_c   1.000
_cell.angle_alpha   90.00
_cell.angle_beta   90.00
_cell.angle_gamma   90.00
#
_symmetry.space_group_name_H-M   'P 1'
#
loop_
_entity.id
_entity.type
_entity.pdbx_description
1 polymer ?
#
loop_
_entity_poly.entity_id
_entity_poly.type
_entity_poly.pdbx_seq_one_letter_code
_entity_poly.pdbx_strand_id
1 'polypeptide(L)'
;MTNLREVLVVSSNDEVRRNLAEMIGLCGLEPVLCVTVSDSRVVLTRYPICVVVCEDKLADGNYRDLVQAVKRTAADAPVIVASRLGDWNEYLDAVRAGAFDYIKLPPRQVEIEWVMRNALNGRRAAEATRSR
;
A
#
# COMPACT_ATOMS: atom_id res chain seq x y z
N MET A 1 -4.52 16.63 16.14
CA MET A 1 -4.62 15.19 15.79
C MET A 1 -4.44 14.98 14.31
N THR A 2 -3.45 14.20 13.96
CA THR A 2 -3.21 13.89 12.56
C THR A 2 -4.21 12.83 12.09
N ASN A 3 -5.09 13.21 11.19
CA ASN A 3 -6.02 12.27 10.61
C ASN A 3 -5.31 11.56 9.46
N LEU A 4 -4.73 10.40 9.74
CA LEU A 4 -3.96 9.65 8.76
C LEU A 4 -4.91 9.00 7.75
N ARG A 5 -5.14 9.68 6.63
CA ARG A 5 -6.06 9.24 5.58
C ARG A 5 -5.38 9.09 4.22
N GLU A 6 -4.10 9.41 4.13
CA GLU A 6 -3.39 9.38 2.87
C GLU A 6 -2.86 7.97 2.58
N VAL A 7 -3.22 7.45 1.41
CA VAL A 7 -2.80 6.14 0.92
C VAL A 7 -1.89 6.34 -0.29
N LEU A 8 -0.68 5.85 -0.21
CA LEU A 8 0.25 5.90 -1.34
C LEU A 8 -0.10 4.80 -2.33
N VAL A 9 -0.37 5.16 -3.57
CA VAL A 9 -0.65 4.23 -4.66
C VAL A 9 0.50 4.27 -5.66
N VAL A 10 1.20 3.16 -5.79
CA VAL A 10 2.39 3.08 -6.64
C VAL A 10 2.14 2.08 -7.77
N SER A 11 2.13 2.57 -8.99
CA SER A 11 2.00 1.74 -10.19
C SER A 11 2.60 2.47 -11.38
N SER A 12 3.36 1.76 -12.19
CA SER A 12 3.91 2.31 -13.43
C SER A 12 2.92 2.20 -14.59
N ASN A 13 1.78 1.57 -14.38
CA ASN A 13 0.70 1.45 -15.34
C ASN A 13 -0.39 2.49 -15.05
N ASP A 14 -0.67 3.38 -16.00
CA ASP A 14 -1.60 4.49 -15.81
C ASP A 14 -3.02 4.03 -15.47
N GLU A 15 -3.49 3.00 -16.15
CA GLU A 15 -4.85 2.48 -15.93
C GLU A 15 -4.99 1.87 -14.53
N VAL A 16 -4.04 1.03 -14.14
CA VAL A 16 -4.03 0.41 -12.82
C VAL A 16 -3.99 1.49 -11.74
N ARG A 17 -3.10 2.46 -11.90
CA ARG A 17 -2.94 3.54 -10.92
C ARG A 17 -4.22 4.35 -10.75
N ARG A 18 -4.86 4.72 -11.86
CA ARG A 18 -6.11 5.49 -11.81
C ARG A 18 -7.25 4.68 -11.19
N ASN A 19 -7.38 3.41 -11.56
CA ASN A 19 -8.43 2.56 -11.02
C ASN A 19 -8.28 2.38 -9.49
N LEU A 20 -7.07 2.12 -9.03
CA LEU A 20 -6.82 1.99 -7.60
C LEU A 20 -7.11 3.29 -6.86
N ALA A 21 -6.69 4.42 -7.43
CA ALA A 21 -6.94 5.73 -6.84
C ALA A 21 -8.44 6.01 -6.68
N GLU A 22 -9.21 5.71 -7.71
CA GLU A 22 -10.66 5.89 -7.67
C GLU A 22 -11.30 5.02 -6.60
N MET A 23 -10.94 3.75 -6.55
CA MET A 23 -11.49 2.80 -5.58
C MET A 23 -11.14 3.20 -4.13
N ILE A 24 -9.91 3.65 -3.91
CA ILE A 24 -9.45 4.11 -2.59
C ILE A 24 -10.19 5.41 -2.21
N GLY A 25 -10.39 6.31 -3.16
CA GLY A 25 -11.17 7.52 -2.94
C GLY A 25 -12.60 7.22 -2.49
N LEU A 26 -13.22 6.18 -3.05
CA LEU A 26 -14.56 5.74 -2.66
C LEU A 26 -14.61 5.18 -1.23
N CYS A 27 -13.47 4.81 -0.66
CA CYS A 27 -13.37 4.40 0.75
C CYS A 27 -13.28 5.59 1.70
N GLY A 28 -13.30 6.82 1.18
CA GLY A 28 -13.13 8.01 2.00
C GLY A 28 -11.69 8.32 2.35
N LEU A 29 -10.74 7.70 1.64
CA LEU A 29 -9.32 7.91 1.83
C LEU A 29 -8.77 8.79 0.70
N GLU A 30 -7.58 9.36 0.92
CA GLU A 30 -6.95 10.26 -0.04
C GLU A 30 -5.78 9.56 -0.74
N PRO A 31 -5.91 9.22 -2.04
CA PRO A 31 -4.81 8.59 -2.76
C PRO A 31 -3.74 9.60 -3.11
N VAL A 32 -2.48 9.23 -2.87
CA VAL A 32 -1.29 9.97 -3.32
C VAL A 32 -0.62 9.08 -4.36
N LEU A 33 -0.50 9.56 -5.58
CA LEU A 33 -0.10 8.74 -6.72
C LEU A 33 1.39 8.85 -7.01
N CYS A 34 2.05 7.70 -7.18
CA CYS A 34 3.44 7.63 -7.62
C CYS A 34 3.59 6.59 -8.73
N VAL A 35 4.57 6.80 -9.58
CA VAL A 35 4.84 5.94 -10.73
C VAL A 35 6.02 4.99 -10.46
N THR A 36 6.97 5.43 -9.66
CA THR A 36 8.25 4.74 -9.44
C THR A 36 8.56 4.52 -7.95
N VAL A 37 9.51 3.64 -7.69
CA VAL A 37 10.06 3.46 -6.34
C VAL A 37 10.74 4.75 -5.89
N SER A 38 11.49 5.38 -6.78
CA SER A 38 12.23 6.61 -6.48
C SER A 38 11.30 7.73 -5.98
N ASP A 39 10.21 7.98 -6.70
CA ASP A 39 9.22 8.99 -6.29
C ASP A 39 8.57 8.63 -4.97
N SER A 40 8.29 7.35 -4.77
CA SER A 40 7.66 6.85 -3.55
C SER A 40 8.51 7.11 -2.32
N ARG A 41 9.83 6.97 -2.43
CA ARG A 41 10.74 7.25 -1.33
C ARG A 41 10.65 8.70 -0.87
N VAL A 42 10.53 9.62 -1.82
CA VAL A 42 10.37 11.05 -1.50
C VAL A 42 9.04 11.29 -0.78
N VAL A 43 7.95 10.73 -1.31
CA VAL A 43 6.62 10.89 -0.72
C VAL A 43 6.60 10.35 0.71
N LEU A 44 7.19 9.19 0.94
CA LEU A 44 7.20 8.54 2.27
C LEU A 44 7.94 9.37 3.32
N THR A 45 8.87 10.24 2.90
CA THR A 45 9.56 11.11 3.85
C THR A 45 8.81 12.43 4.13
N ARG A 46 7.88 12.81 3.24
CA ARG A 46 7.21 14.12 3.32
C ARG A 46 5.75 14.08 3.77
N TYR A 47 5.09 12.95 3.56
CA TYR A 47 3.65 12.83 3.80
C TYR A 47 3.36 11.73 4.81
N PRO A 48 2.34 11.92 5.66
CA PRO A 48 1.98 10.92 6.68
C PRO A 48 1.14 9.80 6.03
N ILE A 49 1.81 8.96 5.26
CA ILE A 49 1.15 7.85 4.57
C ILE A 49 0.73 6.78 5.58
N CYS A 50 -0.54 6.39 5.55
CA CYS A 50 -1.06 5.38 6.47
C CYS A 50 -1.09 3.97 5.89
N VAL A 51 -1.17 3.83 4.57
CA VAL A 51 -1.16 2.55 3.86
C VAL A 51 -0.48 2.74 2.51
N VAL A 52 0.26 1.74 2.06
CA VAL A 52 0.84 1.73 0.71
C VAL A 52 0.18 0.61 -0.09
N VAL A 53 -0.31 0.93 -1.28
CA VAL A 53 -0.77 -0.06 -2.27
C VAL A 53 0.19 0.00 -3.44
N CYS A 54 0.89 -1.09 -3.70
CA CYS A 54 1.96 -1.12 -4.68
C CYS A 54 1.77 -2.27 -5.65
N GLU A 55 1.83 -1.99 -6.94
CA GLU A 55 1.85 -3.04 -7.95
C GLU A 55 3.13 -3.87 -7.78
N ASP A 56 3.07 -5.17 -8.05
CA ASP A 56 4.17 -6.11 -7.79
C ASP A 56 5.46 -5.72 -8.53
N LYS A 57 5.34 -5.21 -9.75
CA LYS A 57 6.49 -4.79 -10.55
C LYS A 57 6.35 -3.32 -10.95
N LEU A 58 7.44 -2.59 -10.83
CA LEU A 58 7.51 -1.18 -11.18
C LEU A 58 8.62 -0.96 -12.21
N ALA A 59 8.63 0.20 -12.86
CA ALA A 59 9.63 0.51 -13.88
C ALA A 59 11.07 0.46 -13.34
N ASP A 60 11.26 0.85 -12.08
CA ASP A 60 12.59 0.95 -11.46
C ASP A 60 12.77 0.00 -10.26
N GLY A 61 11.94 -1.03 -10.15
CA GLY A 61 12.05 -1.97 -9.05
C GLY A 61 10.79 -2.80 -8.87
N ASN A 62 10.49 -3.15 -7.62
CA ASN A 62 9.32 -3.96 -7.29
C ASN A 62 8.82 -3.64 -5.88
N TYR A 63 7.77 -4.38 -5.44
CA TYR A 63 7.14 -4.14 -4.14
C TYR A 63 8.10 -4.30 -2.97
N ARG A 64 9.15 -5.13 -3.11
CA ARG A 64 10.11 -5.34 -2.02
C ARG A 64 10.86 -4.06 -1.69
N ASP A 65 11.13 -3.24 -2.71
CA ASP A 65 11.75 -1.93 -2.50
C ASP A 65 10.86 -1.02 -1.68
N LEU A 66 9.55 -1.09 -1.91
CA LEU A 66 8.57 -0.32 -1.14
C LEU A 66 8.48 -0.80 0.31
N VAL A 67 8.47 -2.11 0.53
CA VAL A 67 8.48 -2.68 1.89
C VAL A 67 9.69 -2.17 2.66
N GLN A 68 10.86 -2.18 2.04
CA GLN A 68 12.08 -1.69 2.69
C GLN A 68 12.05 -0.18 2.93
N ALA A 69 11.54 0.58 1.96
CA ALA A 69 11.44 2.03 2.09
C ALA A 69 10.55 2.42 3.28
N VAL A 70 9.44 1.73 3.44
CA VAL A 70 8.49 1.97 4.54
C VAL A 70 9.13 1.66 5.89
N LYS A 71 9.91 0.59 6.00
CA LYS A 71 10.60 0.22 7.25
C LYS A 71 11.57 1.28 7.72
N ARG A 72 12.04 2.13 6.83
CA ARG A 72 12.96 3.24 7.18
C ARG A 72 12.22 4.48 7.68
N THR A 73 10.90 4.48 7.64
CA THR A 73 10.10 5.60 8.13
C THR A 73 9.54 5.29 9.51
N ALA A 74 9.28 6.34 10.29
CA ALA A 74 8.68 6.19 11.61
C ALA A 74 7.24 5.66 11.53
N ALA A 75 6.57 5.88 10.41
CA ALA A 75 5.17 5.50 10.24
C ALA A 75 4.98 3.99 10.05
N ASP A 76 5.96 3.32 9.43
CA ASP A 76 5.92 1.87 9.17
C ASP A 76 4.57 1.42 8.62
N ALA A 77 4.12 2.09 7.56
CA ALA A 77 2.79 1.84 6.98
C ALA A 77 2.70 0.43 6.39
N PRO A 78 1.55 -0.26 6.55
CA PRO A 78 1.37 -1.56 5.91
C PRO A 78 1.40 -1.44 4.39
N VAL A 79 2.05 -2.40 3.74
CA VAL A 79 2.18 -2.45 2.28
C VAL A 79 1.28 -3.55 1.74
N ILE A 80 0.39 -3.20 0.83
CA ILE A 80 -0.48 -4.13 0.12
C ILE A 80 0.04 -4.26 -1.29
N VAL A 81 0.33 -5.48 -1.70
CA VAL A 81 0.82 -5.78 -3.05
C VAL A 81 -0.36 -6.06 -3.97
N ALA A 82 -0.37 -5.44 -5.15
CA ALA A 82 -1.39 -5.66 -6.17
C ALA A 82 -0.75 -6.30 -7.40
N SER A 83 -1.28 -7.42 -7.86
CA SER A 83 -0.71 -8.15 -8.99
C SER A 83 -1.81 -8.76 -9.86
N ARG A 84 -1.53 -8.86 -11.17
CA ARG A 84 -2.44 -9.50 -12.12
C ARG A 84 -2.44 -11.01 -12.02
N LEU A 85 -1.40 -11.60 -11.44
CA LEU A 85 -1.25 -13.05 -11.38
C LEU A 85 -2.22 -13.70 -10.40
N GLY A 86 -2.37 -13.13 -9.21
CA GLY A 86 -3.25 -13.67 -8.18
C GLY A 86 -2.85 -15.08 -7.74
N ASP A 87 -1.56 -15.37 -7.76
CA ASP A 87 -0.99 -16.69 -7.51
C ASP A 87 -0.71 -16.88 -6.02
N TRP A 88 -1.02 -18.06 -5.50
CA TRP A 88 -0.78 -18.40 -4.11
C TRP A 88 0.69 -18.28 -3.72
N ASN A 89 1.61 -18.74 -4.59
CA ASN A 89 3.03 -18.64 -4.33
C ASN A 89 3.50 -17.20 -4.24
N GLU A 90 2.96 -16.35 -5.10
CA GLU A 90 3.27 -14.92 -5.08
C GLU A 90 2.74 -14.24 -3.82
N TYR A 91 1.56 -14.65 -3.37
CA TYR A 91 0.99 -14.20 -2.09
C TYR A 91 1.94 -14.54 -0.93
N LEU A 92 2.39 -15.80 -0.87
CA LEU A 92 3.30 -16.23 0.20
C LEU A 92 4.63 -15.48 0.16
N ASP A 93 5.17 -15.26 -1.03
CA ASP A 93 6.41 -14.51 -1.20
C ASP A 93 6.26 -13.07 -0.71
N ALA A 94 5.13 -12.44 -1.03
CA ALA A 94 4.85 -11.07 -0.61
C ALA A 94 4.78 -10.96 0.92
N VAL A 95 4.03 -11.86 1.56
CA VAL A 95 3.89 -11.87 3.02
C VAL A 95 5.24 -12.14 3.69
N ARG A 96 6.02 -13.08 3.18
CA ARG A 96 7.36 -13.37 3.69
C ARG A 96 8.31 -12.20 3.55
N ALA A 97 8.13 -11.40 2.50
CA ALA A 97 8.93 -10.19 2.29
C ALA A 97 8.54 -9.04 3.22
N GLY A 98 7.42 -9.16 3.92
CA GLY A 98 6.96 -8.15 4.87
C GLY A 98 5.73 -7.37 4.42
N ALA A 99 5.08 -7.78 3.32
CA ALA A 99 3.83 -7.16 2.90
C ALA A 99 2.71 -7.52 3.88
N PHE A 100 1.79 -6.60 4.06
CA PHE A 100 0.63 -6.80 4.93
C PHE A 100 -0.40 -7.71 4.27
N ASP A 101 -0.65 -7.51 2.97
CA ASP A 101 -1.62 -8.30 2.23
C ASP A 101 -1.31 -8.23 0.72
N TYR A 102 -2.11 -8.96 -0.04
CA TYR A 102 -1.92 -9.12 -1.48
C TYR A 102 -3.29 -9.18 -2.15
N ILE A 103 -3.50 -8.41 -3.19
CA ILE A 103 -4.75 -8.40 -3.94
C ILE A 103 -4.51 -8.65 -5.42
N LYS A 104 -5.47 -9.32 -6.06
CA LYS A 104 -5.43 -9.58 -7.50
C LYS A 104 -6.03 -8.41 -8.26
N LEU A 105 -5.37 -8.00 -9.34
CA LEU A 105 -5.87 -6.95 -10.24
C LEU A 105 -6.70 -7.57 -11.37
N PRO A 106 -7.80 -6.94 -11.80
CA PRO A 106 -8.43 -5.78 -11.18
C PRO A 106 -9.24 -6.19 -9.94
N PRO A 107 -9.13 -5.47 -8.83
CA PRO A 107 -9.89 -5.82 -7.63
C PRO A 107 -11.33 -5.30 -7.75
N ARG A 108 -12.23 -5.89 -6.95
CA ARG A 108 -13.57 -5.35 -6.77
C ARG A 108 -13.56 -4.32 -5.63
N GLN A 109 -14.54 -3.41 -5.66
CA GLN A 109 -14.61 -2.36 -4.64
C GLN A 109 -14.69 -2.94 -3.22
N VAL A 110 -15.45 -4.02 -3.04
CA VAL A 110 -15.59 -4.67 -1.73
C VAL A 110 -14.25 -5.22 -1.23
N GLU A 111 -13.40 -5.68 -2.12
CA GLU A 111 -12.08 -6.20 -1.74
C GLU A 111 -11.15 -5.07 -1.27
N ILE A 112 -11.19 -3.93 -1.95
CA ILE A 112 -10.42 -2.75 -1.56
C ILE A 112 -10.90 -2.23 -0.19
N GLU A 113 -12.21 -2.14 0.01
CA GLU A 113 -12.77 -1.71 1.29
C GLU A 113 -12.33 -2.61 2.44
N TRP A 114 -12.37 -3.91 2.21
CA TRP A 114 -11.98 -4.89 3.22
C TRP A 114 -10.50 -4.81 3.57
N VAL A 115 -9.63 -4.76 2.55
CA VAL A 115 -8.18 -4.74 2.78
C VAL A 115 -7.73 -3.41 3.42
N MET A 116 -8.35 -2.29 3.02
CA MET A 116 -8.06 -1.01 3.65
C MET A 116 -8.46 -1.00 5.12
N ARG A 117 -9.65 -1.51 5.43
CA ARG A 117 -10.13 -1.61 6.81
C ARG A 117 -9.17 -2.43 7.67
N ASN A 118 -8.76 -3.60 7.17
CA ASN A 118 -7.82 -4.46 7.90
C ASN A 118 -6.47 -3.81 8.10
N ALA A 119 -5.94 -3.14 7.08
CA ALA A 119 -4.66 -2.45 7.18
C ALA A 119 -4.70 -1.33 8.21
N LEU A 120 -5.76 -0.53 8.21
CA LEU A 120 -5.93 0.55 9.17
C LEU A 120 -6.14 0.05 10.59
N ASN A 121 -6.92 -1.02 10.76
CA ASN A 121 -7.14 -1.63 12.07
C ASN A 121 -5.87 -2.29 12.62
N GLY A 122 -5.11 -2.95 11.78
CA GLY A 122 -3.83 -3.55 12.16
C GLY A 122 -2.85 -2.49 12.64
N ARG A 123 -2.79 -1.36 11.96
CA ARG A 123 -1.95 -0.23 12.34
C ARG A 123 -2.37 0.34 13.69
N ARG A 124 -3.66 0.53 13.94
CA ARG A 124 -4.19 1.02 15.22
C ARG A 124 -3.84 0.08 16.36
N ALA A 125 -3.97 -1.22 16.14
CA ALA A 125 -3.63 -2.22 17.15
C ALA A 125 -2.14 -2.16 17.50
N ALA A 126 -1.27 -2.02 16.50
CA ALA A 126 0.17 -1.90 16.70
C ALA A 126 0.53 -0.63 17.47
N GLU A 127 -0.10 0.49 17.16
CA GLU A 127 0.10 1.75 17.87
C GLU A 127 -0.36 1.66 19.32
N ALA A 128 -1.51 1.05 19.58
CA ALA A 128 -2.03 0.86 20.93
C ALA A 128 -1.08 -0.01 21.77
N THR A 129 -0.49 -1.04 21.18
CA THR A 129 0.49 -1.89 21.85
C THR A 129 1.75 -1.12 22.20
N ARG A 130 2.21 -0.26 21.29
CA ARG A 130 3.40 0.57 21.54
C ARG A 130 3.19 1.62 22.61
N SER A 131 1.96 2.08 22.79
CA SER A 131 1.62 3.12 23.77
C SER A 131 1.59 2.62 25.22
N ARG A 132 1.71 1.32 25.41
CA ARG A 132 1.77 0.71 26.74
C ARG A 132 3.22 0.55 27.14
#